data_2557f5eba57c27d0593caccd3018c6d9
#
_entry.id   2557f5eba57c27d0593caccd3018c6d9
#
_cell.length_a   1.000
_cell.length_b   1.000
_cell.length_c   1.000
_cell.angle_alpha   90.00
_cell.angle_beta   90.00
_cell.angle_gamma   90.00
#
_symmetry.space_group_name_H-M   'P 1'
#
loop_
_entity.id
_entity.type
_entity.pdbx_description
1 polymer ?
#
loop_
_entity_poly.entity_id
_entity_poly.type
_entity_poly.pdbx_seq_one_letter_code
_entity_poly.pdbx_strand_id
1 'polypeptide(L)'
;MFERYRVPVALAATAATLALVPLAADAAETPGPAHPIAALPAFPGAVGFGAQATGGRGGSVYHVTNLNDAGAGSLRDAVSKGPRIVVFDVGGYIDLKSPLSVQSNITIAGQTAPGQGVSTRGHQVSFSGATNVIVRYMRFRHGLIGSKKDAVTIYDGHHQIFDHLSVSWGRDENFSINASTNITVQDSIIAEGLETHSCGGLIQSDGVTVYRSLYEHNKTRNPKVKGRMQFVNNVVYDWGSDAFIEGDSAGLSEANVIGNYFIKGPSTGDGSPFTRGNQNFHIHAGGNYVDSNRNGALDGVPVTTAQLGDVVVEPVPFAFPPIPVGTAAAARDTIVTTAGASLHRDATDLRLIDDLVKGTGKLISDPAQAGGWAGLAGGTAPADTDRDGMPDQWERANGLDPADAADGNATGADGYPNIERYLNGLVP
;
A
#
# COMPACT_ATOMS: atom_id res chain seq x y z
N MET A 1 -94.56 29.72 -15.64
CA MET A 1 -95.59 28.65 -15.49
C MET A 1 -94.85 27.58 -14.68
N PHE A 2 -95.14 27.61 -13.39
CA PHE A 2 -95.61 26.54 -12.50
C PHE A 2 -94.87 25.20 -12.67
N GLU A 3 -94.39 24.47 -11.65
CA GLU A 3 -95.02 24.23 -10.35
C GLU A 3 -93.94 23.70 -9.35
N ARG A 4 -94.21 23.96 -8.09
CA ARG A 4 -93.44 23.50 -6.90
C ARG A 4 -93.85 22.08 -6.59
N TYR A 5 -92.89 21.22 -6.16
CA TYR A 5 -93.21 20.10 -5.27
C TYR A 5 -92.19 20.06 -4.10
N ARG A 6 -92.78 20.14 -2.92
CA ARG A 6 -92.15 19.90 -1.60
C ARG A 6 -92.19 18.42 -1.34
N VAL A 7 -91.12 17.87 -0.81
CA VAL A 7 -91.08 16.55 -0.20
C VAL A 7 -90.40 16.69 1.21
N PRO A 8 -90.88 15.99 2.25
CA PRO A 8 -90.56 16.29 3.66
C PRO A 8 -89.25 15.67 4.08
N VAL A 9 -88.61 16.36 5.07
CA VAL A 9 -87.43 15.92 5.78
C VAL A 9 -87.86 14.85 6.80
N ALA A 10 -87.32 13.63 6.71
CA ALA A 10 -87.33 12.63 7.73
C ALA A 10 -85.98 12.66 8.47
N LEU A 11 -86.04 13.00 9.78
CA LEU A 11 -84.89 12.93 10.70
C LEU A 11 -84.68 11.46 11.05
N ALA A 12 -83.58 10.87 10.65
CA ALA A 12 -83.12 9.59 11.16
C ALA A 12 -81.94 9.83 12.16
N ALA A 13 -82.18 9.51 13.42
CA ALA A 13 -81.15 9.53 14.44
C ALA A 13 -80.35 8.24 14.33
N THR A 14 -79.07 8.36 13.95
CA THR A 14 -78.11 7.27 13.97
C THR A 14 -77.33 7.29 15.28
N ALA A 15 -77.49 6.29 16.09
CA ALA A 15 -76.69 6.04 17.27
C ALA A 15 -75.25 5.61 16.86
N ALA A 16 -74.23 6.40 17.23
CA ALA A 16 -72.84 6.04 17.04
C ALA A 16 -72.36 5.09 18.13
N THR A 17 -72.17 3.85 17.78
CA THR A 17 -71.46 2.88 18.65
C THR A 17 -69.96 3.14 18.54
N LEU A 18 -69.34 3.62 19.61
CA LEU A 18 -67.88 3.67 19.73
C LEU A 18 -67.34 2.23 19.85
N ALA A 19 -66.67 1.78 18.78
CA ALA A 19 -65.84 0.57 18.86
C ALA A 19 -64.48 0.94 19.46
N LEU A 20 -64.17 0.40 20.64
CA LEU A 20 -62.81 0.42 21.18
C LEU A 20 -61.95 -0.47 20.30
N VAL A 21 -60.97 0.14 19.61
CA VAL A 21 -59.86 -0.56 18.97
C VAL A 21 -58.83 -0.88 20.03
N PRO A 22 -58.45 -2.15 20.25
CA PRO A 22 -57.36 -2.45 21.18
C PRO A 22 -56.05 -1.90 20.61
N LEU A 23 -55.31 -1.10 21.43
CA LEU A 23 -53.92 -0.74 21.13
C LEU A 23 -53.10 -2.05 21.01
N ALA A 24 -52.61 -2.31 19.82
CA ALA A 24 -51.62 -3.37 19.64
C ALA A 24 -50.36 -2.96 20.43
N ALA A 25 -49.97 -3.81 21.39
CA ALA A 25 -48.68 -3.64 22.05
C ALA A 25 -47.56 -3.74 20.99
N ASP A 26 -46.71 -2.72 20.94
CA ASP A 26 -45.48 -2.77 20.16
C ASP A 26 -44.72 -4.06 20.53
N ALA A 27 -44.60 -4.97 19.58
CA ALA A 27 -43.71 -6.10 19.70
C ALA A 27 -42.28 -5.50 19.70
N ALA A 28 -41.61 -5.62 20.83
CA ALA A 28 -40.21 -5.29 20.95
C ALA A 28 -39.44 -5.99 19.80
N GLU A 29 -38.89 -5.24 18.88
CA GLU A 29 -37.99 -5.77 17.85
C GLU A 29 -36.86 -6.53 18.56
N THR A 30 -36.80 -7.84 18.33
CA THR A 30 -35.61 -8.61 18.71
C THR A 30 -34.44 -8.06 17.97
N PRO A 31 -33.33 -7.66 18.63
CA PRO A 31 -32.13 -7.20 17.95
C PRO A 31 -31.72 -8.28 16.94
N GLY A 32 -31.66 -7.92 15.66
CA GLY A 32 -31.10 -8.79 14.62
C GLY A 32 -29.68 -9.22 15.02
N PRO A 33 -29.20 -10.35 14.48
CA PRO A 33 -27.84 -10.79 14.79
C PRO A 33 -26.88 -9.63 14.53
N ALA A 34 -26.09 -9.28 15.56
CA ALA A 34 -25.08 -8.23 15.44
C ALA A 34 -24.19 -8.54 14.23
N HIS A 35 -24.21 -7.68 13.25
CA HIS A 35 -23.26 -7.77 12.15
C HIS A 35 -21.87 -7.72 12.79
N PRO A 36 -20.94 -8.65 12.46
CA PRO A 36 -19.60 -8.55 12.97
C PRO A 36 -19.06 -7.16 12.61
N ILE A 37 -18.67 -6.38 13.61
CA ILE A 37 -18.00 -5.10 13.40
C ILE A 37 -16.82 -5.42 12.50
N ALA A 38 -16.78 -4.86 11.29
CA ALA A 38 -15.66 -5.05 10.38
C ALA A 38 -14.38 -4.70 11.15
N ALA A 39 -13.41 -5.60 11.12
CA ALA A 39 -12.14 -5.35 11.81
C ALA A 39 -11.54 -4.03 11.31
N LEU A 40 -11.06 -3.21 12.26
CA LEU A 40 -10.48 -1.91 11.95
C LEU A 40 -9.27 -2.10 11.02
N PRO A 41 -9.22 -1.45 9.85
CA PRO A 41 -8.08 -1.59 8.95
C PRO A 41 -6.79 -1.07 9.56
N ALA A 42 -5.65 -1.35 8.93
CA ALA A 42 -4.34 -0.90 9.38
C ALA A 42 -4.29 0.63 9.55
N PHE A 43 -4.88 1.34 8.59
CA PHE A 43 -5.09 2.80 8.59
C PHE A 43 -6.19 3.13 7.57
N PRO A 44 -6.78 4.33 7.58
CA PRO A 44 -7.71 4.77 6.54
C PRO A 44 -7.06 4.69 5.15
N GLY A 45 -7.71 3.99 4.21
CA GLY A 45 -7.15 3.76 2.88
C GLY A 45 -6.30 2.51 2.71
N ALA A 46 -6.07 1.72 3.77
CA ALA A 46 -5.48 0.39 3.65
C ALA A 46 -6.40 -0.56 2.88
N VAL A 47 -5.87 -1.24 1.85
CA VAL A 47 -6.66 -2.12 0.97
C VAL A 47 -6.00 -3.49 0.77
N GLY A 48 -6.77 -4.42 0.21
CA GLY A 48 -6.25 -5.73 -0.21
C GLY A 48 -5.99 -6.70 0.92
N PHE A 49 -5.18 -7.71 0.64
CA PHE A 49 -4.97 -8.84 1.55
C PHE A 49 -4.31 -8.45 2.88
N GLY A 50 -3.41 -7.45 2.88
CA GLY A 50 -2.72 -6.96 4.06
C GLY A 50 -3.47 -5.90 4.87
N ALA A 51 -4.67 -5.47 4.43
CA ALA A 51 -5.39 -4.33 5.01
C ALA A 51 -5.73 -4.46 6.49
N GLN A 52 -5.76 -5.67 7.03
CA GLN A 52 -6.11 -5.96 8.41
C GLN A 52 -4.90 -6.09 9.34
N ALA A 53 -3.69 -5.74 8.87
CA ALA A 53 -2.51 -5.71 9.73
C ALA A 53 -2.72 -4.72 10.89
N THR A 54 -2.37 -5.13 12.09
CA THR A 54 -2.53 -4.29 13.30
C THR A 54 -1.24 -3.56 13.68
N GLY A 55 -0.10 -3.95 13.11
CA GLY A 55 1.19 -3.36 13.45
C GLY A 55 1.49 -3.41 14.96
N GLY A 56 1.97 -2.30 15.46
CA GLY A 56 2.25 -2.10 16.89
C GLY A 56 1.07 -1.60 17.72
N ARG A 57 -0.15 -1.63 17.21
CA ARG A 57 -1.36 -1.10 17.89
C ARG A 57 -1.49 -1.59 19.33
N GLY A 58 -1.68 -0.66 20.26
CA GLY A 58 -1.76 -0.94 21.69
C GLY A 58 -0.43 -1.27 22.35
N GLY A 59 0.69 -1.22 21.61
CA GLY A 59 2.04 -1.39 22.13
C GLY A 59 2.67 -0.09 22.65
N SER A 60 3.96 -0.16 22.94
CA SER A 60 4.73 1.04 23.35
C SER A 60 5.17 1.84 22.14
N VAL A 61 5.27 3.16 22.28
CA VAL A 61 5.94 4.02 21.31
C VAL A 61 7.45 3.94 21.51
N TYR A 62 8.19 3.87 20.40
CA TYR A 62 9.66 3.89 20.41
C TYR A 62 10.17 5.01 19.49
N HIS A 63 10.93 5.93 20.05
CA HIS A 63 11.54 7.04 19.34
C HIS A 63 12.91 6.66 18.78
N VAL A 64 13.04 6.74 17.44
CA VAL A 64 14.36 6.66 16.79
C VAL A 64 15.00 8.03 16.90
N THR A 65 16.01 8.14 17.78
CA THR A 65 16.65 9.41 18.17
C THR A 65 18.00 9.63 17.51
N ASN A 66 18.50 8.64 16.76
CA ASN A 66 19.76 8.75 16.04
C ASN A 66 19.78 7.85 14.80
N LEU A 67 20.70 8.16 13.87
CA LEU A 67 20.86 7.44 12.60
C LEU A 67 21.94 6.33 12.65
N ASN A 68 22.36 5.93 13.85
CA ASN A 68 23.33 4.84 14.01
C ASN A 68 22.75 3.50 13.53
N ASP A 69 23.61 2.60 13.06
CA ASP A 69 23.20 1.25 12.68
C ASP A 69 22.60 0.46 13.85
N ALA A 70 23.14 0.63 15.05
CA ALA A 70 22.73 -0.15 16.22
C ALA A 70 22.92 0.66 17.52
N GLY A 71 22.40 0.11 18.61
CA GLY A 71 22.42 0.71 19.96
C GLY A 71 21.09 1.39 20.29
N ALA A 72 20.99 1.89 21.51
CA ALA A 72 19.79 2.55 22.01
C ALA A 72 19.40 3.75 21.11
N GLY A 73 18.12 3.88 20.80
CA GLY A 73 17.58 4.95 19.94
C GLY A 73 17.81 4.74 18.45
N SER A 74 18.42 3.61 18.01
CA SER A 74 18.55 3.29 16.59
C SER A 74 17.28 2.61 16.04
N LEU A 75 17.09 2.62 14.72
CA LEU A 75 16.03 1.86 14.07
C LEU A 75 16.14 0.35 14.36
N ARG A 76 17.36 -0.20 14.38
CA ARG A 76 17.60 -1.62 14.68
C ARG A 76 17.10 -2.00 16.07
N ASP A 77 17.31 -1.16 17.06
CA ASP A 77 16.76 -1.40 18.41
C ASP A 77 15.24 -1.24 18.43
N ALA A 78 14.73 -0.24 17.74
CA ALA A 78 13.28 0.00 17.62
C ALA A 78 12.50 -1.22 17.11
N VAL A 79 13.01 -1.88 16.05
CA VAL A 79 12.33 -3.01 15.39
C VAL A 79 12.74 -4.39 15.94
N SER A 80 13.55 -4.45 16.99
CA SER A 80 14.09 -5.69 17.55
C SER A 80 13.08 -6.52 18.34
N LYS A 81 11.97 -5.93 18.76
CA LYS A 81 10.85 -6.58 19.48
C LYS A 81 9.57 -5.75 19.36
N GLY A 82 8.43 -6.41 19.29
CA GLY A 82 7.10 -5.80 19.37
C GLY A 82 6.33 -6.20 20.64
N PRO A 83 5.11 -5.65 20.86
CA PRO A 83 4.46 -4.66 20.00
C PRO A 83 5.02 -3.24 20.20
N ARG A 84 5.31 -2.54 19.07
CA ARG A 84 5.81 -1.17 19.08
C ARG A 84 5.28 -0.34 17.91
N ILE A 85 5.02 0.94 18.17
CA ILE A 85 4.88 1.99 17.16
C ILE A 85 6.19 2.76 17.14
N VAL A 86 6.89 2.72 16.00
CA VAL A 86 8.21 3.35 15.83
C VAL A 86 8.02 4.70 15.16
N VAL A 87 8.38 5.77 15.85
CA VAL A 87 8.38 7.15 15.37
C VAL A 87 9.82 7.68 15.27
N PHE A 88 10.04 8.72 14.47
CA PHE A 88 11.39 9.23 14.20
C PHE A 88 11.52 10.68 14.71
N ASP A 89 12.47 10.91 15.60
CA ASP A 89 12.90 12.25 16.03
C ASP A 89 14.00 12.81 15.12
N VAL A 90 14.50 11.98 14.18
CA VAL A 90 15.58 12.32 13.25
C VAL A 90 15.23 11.93 11.82
N GLY A 91 15.71 12.70 10.85
CA GLY A 91 15.65 12.37 9.43
C GLY A 91 17.05 12.23 8.82
N GLY A 92 17.17 11.48 7.72
CA GLY A 92 18.44 11.25 7.06
C GLY A 92 18.69 9.79 6.69
N TYR A 93 19.95 9.46 6.36
CA TYR A 93 20.35 8.08 6.05
C TYR A 93 20.81 7.30 7.28
N ILE A 94 20.27 6.10 7.42
CA ILE A 94 20.72 5.07 8.35
C ILE A 94 21.64 4.12 7.57
N ASP A 95 22.95 4.21 7.81
CA ASP A 95 23.96 3.35 7.18
C ASP A 95 24.02 1.98 7.86
N LEU A 96 23.27 1.02 7.32
CA LEU A 96 23.27 -0.34 7.83
C LEU A 96 24.66 -1.00 7.63
N LYS A 97 25.18 -1.67 8.66
CA LYS A 97 26.42 -2.46 8.63
C LYS A 97 26.17 -3.95 8.45
N SER A 98 24.92 -4.37 8.62
CA SER A 98 24.43 -5.73 8.41
C SER A 98 22.94 -5.70 8.05
N PRO A 99 22.38 -6.79 7.52
CA PRO A 99 20.94 -6.87 7.26
C PRO A 99 20.11 -6.49 8.50
N LEU A 100 19.02 -5.76 8.28
CA LEU A 100 18.08 -5.37 9.33
C LEU A 100 16.91 -6.35 9.33
N SER A 101 16.65 -7.02 10.44
CA SER A 101 15.47 -7.87 10.61
C SER A 101 14.43 -7.18 11.48
N VAL A 102 13.20 -7.10 10.99
CA VAL A 102 12.05 -6.50 11.67
C VAL A 102 11.24 -7.62 12.33
N GLN A 103 10.89 -7.45 13.60
CA GLN A 103 10.10 -8.42 14.35
C GLN A 103 8.59 -8.21 14.18
N SER A 104 7.78 -9.15 14.70
CA SER A 104 6.33 -9.08 14.64
C SER A 104 5.73 -7.94 15.47
N ASN A 105 4.52 -7.51 15.10
CA ASN A 105 3.75 -6.47 15.78
C ASN A 105 4.47 -5.12 15.83
N ILE A 106 4.95 -4.67 14.67
CA ILE A 106 5.67 -3.40 14.50
C ILE A 106 4.92 -2.49 13.52
N THR A 107 4.72 -1.24 13.92
CA THR A 107 4.40 -0.13 13.00
C THR A 107 5.65 0.73 12.85
N ILE A 108 6.11 0.93 11.61
CA ILE A 108 7.21 1.88 11.29
C ILE A 108 6.57 3.09 10.61
N ALA A 109 6.50 4.20 11.34
CA ALA A 109 5.86 5.43 10.90
C ALA A 109 6.89 6.41 10.31
N GLY A 110 7.40 6.13 9.11
CA GLY A 110 8.38 6.99 8.42
C GLY A 110 7.88 8.42 8.14
N GLN A 111 6.56 8.64 8.09
CA GLN A 111 5.94 9.95 7.96
C GLN A 111 6.22 10.91 9.12
N THR A 112 6.68 10.40 10.28
CA THR A 112 7.07 11.25 11.42
C THR A 112 8.48 11.81 11.30
N ALA A 113 9.32 11.25 10.40
CA ALA A 113 10.70 11.67 10.28
C ALA A 113 10.81 13.12 9.80
N PRO A 114 11.49 14.00 10.57
CA PRO A 114 11.59 15.41 10.24
C PRO A 114 12.50 15.67 9.02
N GLY A 115 12.33 16.86 8.42
CA GLY A 115 13.11 17.26 7.25
C GLY A 115 12.65 16.55 5.97
N GLN A 116 13.56 15.89 5.27
CA GLN A 116 13.25 15.16 4.04
C GLN A 116 12.90 13.68 4.27
N GLY A 117 12.60 13.29 5.52
CA GLY A 117 12.27 11.92 5.87
C GLY A 117 13.50 11.05 6.14
N VAL A 118 13.31 9.74 6.13
CA VAL A 118 14.33 8.76 6.54
C VAL A 118 14.52 7.66 5.48
N SER A 119 15.74 7.17 5.36
CA SER A 119 16.11 6.08 4.46
C SER A 119 17.12 5.14 5.12
N THR A 120 16.96 3.84 4.95
CA THR A 120 18.09 2.91 5.17
C THR A 120 18.89 2.75 3.89
N ARG A 121 20.20 2.44 4.01
CA ARG A 121 21.05 2.10 2.88
C ARG A 121 22.15 1.09 3.24
N GLY A 122 22.63 0.39 2.22
CA GLY A 122 23.81 -0.47 2.29
C GLY A 122 23.54 -1.94 2.50
N HIS A 123 22.46 -2.32 3.14
CA HIS A 123 22.08 -3.72 3.37
C HIS A 123 20.57 -3.94 3.22
N GLN A 124 20.19 -5.22 3.05
CA GLN A 124 18.82 -5.69 2.99
C GLN A 124 18.03 -5.39 4.27
N VAL A 125 16.75 -5.06 4.11
CA VAL A 125 15.77 -5.05 5.20
C VAL A 125 14.83 -6.24 5.05
N SER A 126 14.72 -7.05 6.09
CA SER A 126 13.96 -8.30 6.13
C SER A 126 12.78 -8.21 7.09
N PHE A 127 11.61 -8.57 6.59
CA PHE A 127 10.37 -8.74 7.35
C PHE A 127 9.98 -10.23 7.43
N SER A 128 10.96 -11.11 7.20
CA SER A 128 10.76 -12.55 7.18
C SER A 128 10.42 -13.10 8.57
N GLY A 129 9.45 -14.05 8.61
CA GLY A 129 8.94 -14.62 9.86
C GLY A 129 8.08 -13.65 10.69
N ALA A 130 7.93 -12.41 10.28
CA ALA A 130 7.17 -11.42 11.02
C ALA A 130 5.67 -11.49 10.70
N THR A 131 4.85 -11.23 11.71
CA THR A 131 3.40 -11.11 11.60
C THR A 131 2.94 -9.75 12.12
N ASN A 132 1.87 -9.20 11.53
CA ASN A 132 1.33 -7.90 11.89
C ASN A 132 2.36 -6.77 11.80
N VAL A 133 2.68 -6.37 10.58
CA VAL A 133 3.62 -5.27 10.33
C VAL A 133 2.98 -4.21 9.47
N ILE A 134 3.13 -2.96 9.86
CA ILE A 134 2.74 -1.77 9.09
C ILE A 134 4.00 -0.94 8.84
N VAL A 135 4.28 -0.60 7.59
CA VAL A 135 5.41 0.27 7.23
C VAL A 135 4.92 1.36 6.29
N ARG A 136 5.14 2.61 6.67
CA ARG A 136 4.68 3.75 5.88
C ARG A 136 5.79 4.78 5.67
N TYR A 137 5.88 5.36 4.46
CA TYR A 137 6.75 6.47 4.08
C TYR A 137 8.25 6.25 4.35
N MET A 138 8.71 5.00 4.25
CA MET A 138 10.13 4.63 4.35
C MET A 138 10.80 4.54 2.98
N ARG A 139 12.10 4.78 2.97
CA ARG A 139 12.96 4.47 1.81
C ARG A 139 13.93 3.34 2.18
N PHE A 140 14.03 2.36 1.30
CA PHE A 140 14.94 1.23 1.41
C PHE A 140 15.83 1.19 0.18
N ARG A 141 17.08 1.65 0.30
CA ARG A 141 18.01 1.74 -0.81
C ARG A 141 19.22 0.85 -0.55
N HIS A 142 19.26 -0.32 -1.21
CA HIS A 142 20.32 -1.30 -0.94
C HIS A 142 21.69 -0.80 -1.43
N GLY A 143 21.85 -0.55 -2.72
CA GLY A 143 23.11 -0.11 -3.34
C GLY A 143 24.19 -1.18 -3.40
N LEU A 144 25.46 -0.76 -3.55
CA LEU A 144 26.59 -1.67 -3.78
C LEU A 144 27.39 -2.06 -2.54
N ILE A 145 27.06 -1.53 -1.37
CA ILE A 145 27.88 -1.67 -0.13
C ILE A 145 27.83 -3.09 0.42
N GLY A 146 26.64 -3.65 0.57
CA GLY A 146 26.42 -4.99 1.11
C GLY A 146 26.62 -6.13 0.11
N SER A 147 26.28 -7.35 0.53
CA SER A 147 26.24 -8.52 -0.35
C SER A 147 25.14 -8.39 -1.42
N LYS A 148 25.20 -9.21 -2.48
CA LYS A 148 24.13 -9.28 -3.47
C LYS A 148 22.88 -9.88 -2.82
N LYS A 149 21.86 -9.06 -2.61
CA LYS A 149 20.60 -9.39 -1.93
C LYS A 149 19.49 -8.47 -2.43
N ASP A 150 18.26 -8.82 -2.06
CA ASP A 150 17.09 -7.95 -2.21
C ASP A 150 17.27 -6.66 -1.41
N ALA A 151 16.62 -5.59 -1.82
CA ALA A 151 16.53 -4.41 -0.98
C ALA A 151 15.55 -4.66 0.19
N VAL A 152 14.39 -5.24 -0.10
CA VAL A 152 13.39 -5.69 0.88
C VAL A 152 13.03 -7.14 0.61
N THR A 153 12.98 -7.98 1.65
CA THR A 153 12.56 -9.37 1.56
C THR A 153 11.55 -9.75 2.63
N ILE A 154 10.56 -10.56 2.22
CA ILE A 154 9.60 -11.22 3.10
C ILE A 154 9.61 -12.70 2.76
N TYR A 155 9.95 -13.53 3.71
CA TYR A 155 9.82 -14.99 3.63
C TYR A 155 9.05 -15.47 4.85
N ASP A 156 7.97 -16.23 4.64
CA ASP A 156 7.12 -16.73 5.74
C ASP A 156 6.57 -15.60 6.63
N GLY A 157 6.15 -14.48 6.00
CA GLY A 157 5.56 -13.32 6.68
C GLY A 157 4.05 -13.29 6.51
N HIS A 158 3.33 -12.74 7.50
CA HIS A 158 1.87 -12.74 7.49
C HIS A 158 1.27 -11.42 7.96
N HIS A 159 0.14 -11.00 7.35
CA HIS A 159 -0.59 -9.78 7.74
C HIS A 159 0.32 -8.55 7.76
N GLN A 160 0.90 -8.20 6.62
CA GLN A 160 1.80 -7.05 6.50
C GLN A 160 1.30 -6.07 5.44
N ILE A 161 1.44 -4.79 5.70
CA ILE A 161 1.12 -3.73 4.74
C ILE A 161 2.25 -2.71 4.64
N PHE A 162 2.61 -2.40 3.40
CA PHE A 162 3.67 -1.51 2.99
C PHE A 162 3.06 -0.40 2.15
N ASP A 163 3.12 0.83 2.64
CA ASP A 163 2.41 1.96 2.09
C ASP A 163 3.36 3.14 1.85
N HIS A 164 3.33 3.70 0.64
CA HIS A 164 4.16 4.83 0.25
C HIS A 164 5.67 4.59 0.47
N LEU A 165 6.14 3.42 0.07
CA LEU A 165 7.57 3.10 0.14
C LEU A 165 8.31 3.49 -1.14
N SER A 166 9.60 3.81 -1.00
CA SER A 166 10.53 3.89 -2.12
C SER A 166 11.61 2.84 -1.96
N VAL A 167 11.61 1.82 -2.82
CA VAL A 167 12.52 0.68 -2.74
C VAL A 167 13.36 0.62 -4.01
N SER A 168 14.69 0.69 -3.86
CA SER A 168 15.60 0.75 -5.01
C SER A 168 16.94 0.09 -4.75
N TRP A 169 17.62 -0.18 -5.88
CA TRP A 169 19.01 -0.60 -5.92
C TRP A 169 19.29 -1.95 -5.29
N GLY A 170 18.26 -2.84 -5.30
CA GLY A 170 18.44 -4.26 -5.01
C GLY A 170 19.43 -4.89 -6.01
N ARG A 171 20.18 -5.89 -5.55
CA ARG A 171 21.15 -6.62 -6.37
C ARG A 171 20.72 -8.06 -6.64
N ASP A 172 19.51 -8.38 -6.25
CA ASP A 172 18.66 -9.48 -6.63
C ASP A 172 17.29 -8.86 -6.95
N GLU A 173 16.28 -8.99 -6.11
CA GLU A 173 15.05 -8.22 -6.25
C GLU A 173 15.10 -6.88 -5.50
N ASN A 174 14.31 -5.92 -5.96
CA ASN A 174 14.00 -4.78 -5.11
C ASN A 174 13.05 -5.20 -3.99
N PHE A 175 12.00 -5.99 -4.29
CA PHE A 175 11.01 -6.39 -3.29
C PHE A 175 10.56 -7.84 -3.48
N SER A 176 11.03 -8.76 -2.65
CA SER A 176 10.65 -10.18 -2.68
C SER A 176 9.60 -10.53 -1.63
N ILE A 177 8.59 -11.34 -2.01
CA ILE A 177 7.55 -11.89 -1.13
C ILE A 177 7.40 -13.38 -1.42
N ASN A 178 7.89 -14.23 -0.51
CA ASN A 178 7.88 -15.67 -0.69
C ASN A 178 7.24 -16.39 0.50
N ALA A 179 6.51 -17.47 0.23
CA ALA A 179 5.88 -18.34 1.23
C ALA A 179 5.05 -17.57 2.29
N SER A 180 4.49 -16.43 1.93
CA SER A 180 3.84 -15.46 2.81
C SER A 180 2.34 -15.38 2.54
N THR A 181 1.57 -14.80 3.47
CA THR A 181 0.12 -14.62 3.28
C THR A 181 -0.36 -13.26 3.79
N ASN A 182 -1.42 -12.75 3.15
CA ASN A 182 -2.06 -11.49 3.54
C ASN A 182 -1.09 -10.30 3.55
N ILE A 183 -0.46 -10.06 2.40
CA ILE A 183 0.48 -8.96 2.20
C ILE A 183 -0.12 -7.92 1.25
N THR A 184 0.04 -6.65 1.56
CA THR A 184 -0.25 -5.53 0.64
C THR A 184 0.97 -4.64 0.46
N VAL A 185 1.27 -4.28 -0.78
CA VAL A 185 2.18 -3.19 -1.16
C VAL A 185 1.36 -2.19 -1.95
N GLN A 186 1.22 -0.97 -1.44
CA GLN A 186 0.41 0.06 -2.10
C GLN A 186 1.15 1.39 -2.20
N ASP A 187 0.78 2.20 -3.20
CA ASP A 187 1.28 3.56 -3.42
C ASP A 187 2.81 3.68 -3.36
N SER A 188 3.54 2.68 -3.83
CA SER A 188 4.99 2.54 -3.65
C SER A 188 5.76 2.65 -4.96
N ILE A 189 7.04 3.03 -4.88
CA ILE A 189 8.01 2.98 -6.00
C ILE A 189 8.94 1.79 -5.77
N ILE A 190 9.06 0.92 -6.78
CA ILE A 190 9.94 -0.25 -6.81
C ILE A 190 10.80 -0.14 -8.08
N ALA A 191 11.99 0.44 -7.95
CA ALA A 191 12.72 0.90 -9.12
C ALA A 191 14.23 0.62 -9.07
N GLU A 192 14.82 0.63 -10.26
CA GLU A 192 16.27 0.59 -10.45
C GLU A 192 16.96 -0.58 -9.74
N GLY A 193 16.44 -1.80 -9.93
CA GLY A 193 17.21 -3.00 -9.61
C GLY A 193 18.55 -2.95 -10.36
N LEU A 194 19.67 -3.26 -9.68
CA LEU A 194 20.99 -3.10 -10.26
C LEU A 194 21.38 -4.29 -11.14
N GLU A 195 21.85 -4.02 -12.35
CA GLU A 195 22.41 -5.06 -13.23
C GLU A 195 23.64 -5.72 -12.55
N THR A 196 23.92 -7.00 -12.68
CA THR A 196 23.43 -7.97 -13.70
C THR A 196 22.16 -8.70 -13.35
N HIS A 197 21.60 -8.51 -12.15
CA HIS A 197 20.38 -9.18 -11.67
C HIS A 197 19.36 -8.13 -11.23
N SER A 198 18.96 -7.30 -12.18
CA SER A 198 18.02 -6.20 -11.97
C SER A 198 16.58 -6.73 -12.02
N CYS A 199 16.02 -7.03 -10.85
CA CYS A 199 14.66 -7.54 -10.72
C CYS A 199 13.79 -6.59 -9.88
N GLY A 200 12.55 -6.34 -10.35
CA GLY A 200 11.58 -5.56 -9.61
C GLY A 200 11.09 -6.32 -8.37
N GLY A 201 10.46 -7.49 -8.56
CA GLY A 201 9.96 -8.26 -7.43
C GLY A 201 9.61 -9.71 -7.78
N LEU A 202 9.92 -10.62 -6.86
CA LEU A 202 9.51 -12.02 -6.92
C LEU A 202 8.40 -12.25 -5.91
N ILE A 203 7.19 -12.56 -6.38
CA ILE A 203 6.01 -12.82 -5.56
C ILE A 203 5.62 -14.29 -5.73
N GLN A 204 5.95 -15.12 -4.74
CA GLN A 204 5.62 -16.55 -4.71
C GLN A 204 4.86 -16.85 -3.41
N SER A 205 3.62 -16.38 -3.33
CA SER A 205 2.88 -16.30 -2.08
C SER A 205 1.39 -16.42 -2.31
N ASP A 206 0.64 -16.62 -1.24
CA ASP A 206 -0.79 -16.78 -1.27
C ASP A 206 -1.51 -15.60 -0.61
N GLY A 207 -2.17 -14.76 -1.41
CA GLY A 207 -2.85 -13.57 -0.93
C GLY A 207 -1.92 -12.34 -0.84
N VAL A 208 -1.49 -11.85 -2.01
CA VAL A 208 -0.71 -10.61 -2.14
C VAL A 208 -1.48 -9.59 -2.97
N THR A 209 -1.49 -8.35 -2.52
CA THR A 209 -1.99 -7.20 -3.29
C THR A 209 -0.84 -6.25 -3.60
N VAL A 210 -0.70 -5.88 -4.87
CA VAL A 210 0.11 -4.74 -5.30
C VAL A 210 -0.83 -3.72 -5.94
N TYR A 211 -0.89 -2.52 -5.38
CA TYR A 211 -1.89 -1.52 -5.72
C TYR A 211 -1.28 -0.14 -5.89
N ARG A 212 -1.62 0.56 -6.98
CA ARG A 212 -1.18 1.94 -7.30
C ARG A 212 0.33 2.16 -7.14
N SER A 213 1.12 1.17 -7.52
CA SER A 213 2.57 1.22 -7.36
C SER A 213 3.29 1.33 -8.72
N LEU A 214 4.47 1.91 -8.70
CA LEU A 214 5.34 2.07 -9.86
C LEU A 214 6.45 1.03 -9.84
N TYR A 215 6.54 0.23 -10.88
CA TYR A 215 7.71 -0.58 -11.20
C TYR A 215 8.46 0.10 -12.34
N GLU A 216 9.71 0.47 -12.13
CA GLU A 216 10.44 1.28 -13.10
C GLU A 216 11.93 0.92 -13.17
N HIS A 217 12.47 0.92 -14.38
CA HIS A 217 13.88 0.64 -14.65
C HIS A 217 14.41 -0.64 -14.01
N ASN A 218 13.59 -1.67 -13.97
CA ASN A 218 14.01 -3.02 -13.60
C ASN A 218 14.05 -3.89 -14.85
N LYS A 219 15.10 -4.66 -15.04
CA LYS A 219 15.26 -5.49 -16.23
C LYS A 219 14.15 -6.50 -16.41
N THR A 220 13.72 -7.14 -15.32
CA THR A 220 12.77 -8.24 -15.33
C THR A 220 11.99 -8.31 -14.02
N ARG A 221 10.97 -9.17 -13.97
CA ARG A 221 10.15 -9.42 -12.77
C ARG A 221 9.48 -8.14 -12.23
N ASN A 222 8.55 -7.57 -13.03
CA ASN A 222 7.82 -6.36 -12.65
C ASN A 222 6.30 -6.57 -12.47
N PRO A 223 5.85 -7.50 -11.60
CA PRO A 223 6.59 -8.55 -10.89
C PRO A 223 6.65 -9.90 -11.64
N LYS A 224 7.35 -10.90 -11.07
CA LYS A 224 7.15 -12.33 -11.36
C LYS A 224 6.22 -12.91 -10.30
N VAL A 225 5.17 -13.62 -10.75
CA VAL A 225 4.04 -14.00 -9.89
C VAL A 225 3.83 -15.50 -9.85
N LYS A 226 3.62 -16.04 -8.64
CA LYS A 226 3.06 -17.37 -8.38
C LYS A 226 2.14 -17.31 -7.16
N GLY A 227 1.09 -18.16 -7.17
CA GLY A 227 0.09 -18.20 -6.12
C GLY A 227 -1.04 -17.21 -6.38
N ARG A 228 -1.71 -16.72 -5.34
CA ARG A 228 -2.87 -15.84 -5.46
C ARG A 228 -2.50 -14.38 -5.26
N MET A 229 -2.81 -13.53 -6.26
CA MET A 229 -2.50 -12.11 -6.14
C MET A 229 -3.49 -11.18 -6.85
N GLN A 230 -3.47 -9.92 -6.44
CA GLN A 230 -4.07 -8.79 -7.13
C GLN A 230 -2.98 -7.81 -7.56
N PHE A 231 -2.93 -7.49 -8.84
CA PHE A 231 -2.06 -6.46 -9.42
C PHE A 231 -2.94 -5.41 -10.07
N VAL A 232 -3.24 -4.32 -9.35
CA VAL A 232 -4.34 -3.42 -9.74
C VAL A 232 -3.88 -1.97 -9.73
N ASN A 233 -4.19 -1.26 -10.81
CA ASN A 233 -3.89 0.16 -10.99
C ASN A 233 -2.40 0.52 -10.80
N ASN A 234 -1.50 -0.37 -11.22
CA ASN A 234 -0.06 -0.12 -11.21
C ASN A 234 0.43 0.44 -12.56
N VAL A 235 1.61 1.02 -12.54
CA VAL A 235 2.38 1.36 -13.74
C VAL A 235 3.65 0.53 -13.76
N VAL A 236 3.94 -0.06 -14.93
CA VAL A 236 5.23 -0.69 -15.22
C VAL A 236 5.87 0.10 -16.36
N TYR A 237 6.98 0.78 -16.06
CA TYR A 237 7.67 1.63 -17.02
C TYR A 237 9.12 1.17 -17.23
N ASP A 238 9.58 1.28 -18.48
CA ASP A 238 10.96 1.02 -18.91
C ASP A 238 11.57 -0.27 -18.33
N TRP A 239 10.85 -1.39 -18.49
CA TRP A 239 11.41 -2.70 -18.18
C TRP A 239 12.41 -3.15 -19.27
N GLY A 240 13.37 -4.02 -18.92
CA GLY A 240 14.33 -4.55 -19.91
C GLY A 240 13.74 -5.71 -20.73
N SER A 241 13.81 -6.92 -20.19
CA SER A 241 13.36 -8.13 -20.90
C SER A 241 11.91 -8.53 -20.62
N ASP A 242 11.45 -8.40 -19.36
CA ASP A 242 10.12 -8.87 -18.99
C ASP A 242 9.44 -7.87 -18.04
N ALA A 243 8.18 -7.51 -18.31
CA ALA A 243 7.34 -6.78 -17.38
C ALA A 243 6.69 -7.75 -16.39
N PHE A 244 5.46 -8.19 -16.63
CA PHE A 244 4.74 -9.13 -15.78
C PHE A 244 5.06 -10.57 -16.20
N ILE A 245 5.62 -11.37 -15.29
CA ILE A 245 5.93 -12.79 -15.56
C ILE A 245 4.87 -13.67 -14.90
N GLU A 246 4.22 -14.50 -15.71
CA GLU A 246 3.07 -15.35 -15.37
C GLU A 246 3.52 -16.76 -14.96
N GLY A 247 4.04 -16.88 -13.75
CA GLY A 247 4.38 -18.16 -13.14
C GLY A 247 5.70 -18.78 -13.60
N ASP A 248 5.82 -19.19 -14.85
CA ASP A 248 6.94 -19.92 -15.50
C ASP A 248 7.26 -21.31 -14.91
N SER A 249 6.39 -21.89 -14.09
CA SER A 249 6.61 -23.21 -13.49
C SER A 249 5.31 -23.90 -13.12
N ALA A 250 5.41 -25.16 -12.71
CA ALA A 250 4.28 -25.95 -12.22
C ALA A 250 3.67 -25.34 -10.93
N GLY A 251 2.38 -25.59 -10.74
CA GLY A 251 1.59 -25.13 -9.62
C GLY A 251 0.57 -24.07 -10.03
N LEU A 252 -0.64 -24.16 -9.46
CA LEU A 252 -1.73 -23.25 -9.77
C LEU A 252 -1.39 -21.83 -9.29
N SER A 253 -1.65 -20.86 -10.14
CA SER A 253 -1.63 -19.43 -9.79
C SER A 253 -2.93 -18.79 -10.25
N GLU A 254 -3.44 -17.85 -9.45
CA GLU A 254 -4.69 -17.12 -9.70
C GLU A 254 -4.42 -15.62 -9.53
N ALA A 255 -4.61 -14.84 -10.60
CA ALA A 255 -4.29 -13.42 -10.57
C ALA A 255 -5.43 -12.55 -11.08
N ASN A 256 -5.77 -11.50 -10.34
CA ASN A 256 -6.53 -10.36 -10.84
C ASN A 256 -5.56 -9.27 -11.29
N VAL A 257 -5.45 -9.03 -12.58
CA VAL A 257 -4.57 -8.00 -13.18
C VAL A 257 -5.43 -6.97 -13.87
N ILE A 258 -5.70 -5.84 -13.20
CA ILE A 258 -6.79 -4.94 -13.60
C ILE A 258 -6.31 -3.47 -13.59
N GLY A 259 -6.61 -2.75 -14.69
CA GLY A 259 -6.40 -1.31 -14.77
C GLY A 259 -4.95 -0.86 -14.68
N ASN A 260 -4.00 -1.68 -15.11
CA ASN A 260 -2.58 -1.36 -15.10
C ASN A 260 -2.14 -0.71 -16.41
N TYR A 261 -1.07 0.08 -16.36
CA TYR A 261 -0.47 0.68 -17.54
C TYR A 261 0.98 0.18 -17.71
N PHE A 262 1.24 -0.45 -18.84
CA PHE A 262 2.57 -0.93 -19.25
C PHE A 262 3.12 0.04 -20.28
N ILE A 263 4.15 0.80 -19.94
CA ILE A 263 4.71 1.85 -20.79
C ILE A 263 6.14 1.49 -21.15
N LYS A 264 6.41 1.27 -22.46
CA LYS A 264 7.76 0.99 -22.95
C LYS A 264 8.61 2.25 -22.90
N GLY A 265 9.78 2.15 -22.27
CA GLY A 265 10.77 3.19 -22.20
C GLY A 265 12.03 2.90 -23.04
N PRO A 266 13.09 3.69 -22.86
CA PRO A 266 14.32 3.56 -23.65
C PRO A 266 15.01 2.21 -23.57
N SER A 267 14.92 1.51 -22.42
CA SER A 267 15.55 0.20 -22.20
C SER A 267 14.67 -0.97 -22.58
N THR A 268 13.39 -0.74 -22.88
CA THR A 268 12.43 -1.83 -23.13
C THR A 268 12.61 -2.43 -24.52
N GLY A 269 12.68 -3.77 -24.58
CA GLY A 269 12.69 -4.52 -25.85
C GLY A 269 11.31 -4.61 -26.53
N ASP A 270 11.23 -5.36 -27.65
CA ASP A 270 10.00 -5.49 -28.47
C ASP A 270 9.13 -6.61 -27.95
N GLY A 271 8.82 -6.95 -26.93
CA GLY A 271 7.98 -8.06 -26.43
C GLY A 271 6.60 -7.62 -25.95
N SER A 272 5.77 -8.62 -25.63
CA SER A 272 4.56 -8.43 -24.85
C SER A 272 4.90 -8.00 -23.43
N PRO A 273 4.05 -7.22 -22.76
CA PRO A 273 4.21 -6.95 -21.33
C PRO A 273 3.99 -8.20 -20.47
N PHE A 274 3.30 -9.21 -20.98
CA PHE A 274 3.05 -10.50 -20.29
C PHE A 274 3.92 -11.58 -20.92
N THR A 275 4.61 -12.38 -20.07
CA THR A 275 5.57 -13.39 -20.53
C THR A 275 5.53 -14.63 -19.67
N ARG A 276 5.98 -15.76 -20.26
CA ARG A 276 6.23 -17.04 -19.59
C ARG A 276 4.99 -17.69 -18.96
N GLY A 277 3.81 -17.31 -19.42
CA GLY A 277 2.56 -17.94 -19.02
C GLY A 277 2.47 -19.42 -19.41
N ASN A 278 1.67 -20.17 -18.68
CA ASN A 278 1.34 -21.55 -18.99
C ASN A 278 -0.06 -21.87 -18.43
N GLN A 279 -0.59 -23.06 -18.76
CA GLN A 279 -1.96 -23.48 -18.40
C GLN A 279 -2.22 -23.64 -16.89
N ASN A 280 -1.20 -23.51 -16.03
CA ASN A 280 -1.39 -23.45 -14.58
C ASN A 280 -1.56 -22.00 -14.08
N PHE A 281 -1.43 -21.00 -14.94
CA PHE A 281 -1.64 -19.60 -14.60
C PHE A 281 -3.02 -19.15 -15.06
N HIS A 282 -3.91 -18.94 -14.11
CA HIS A 282 -5.27 -18.45 -14.32
C HIS A 282 -5.30 -16.94 -14.06
N ILE A 283 -5.73 -16.16 -15.05
CA ILE A 283 -5.72 -14.71 -14.98
C ILE A 283 -7.08 -14.11 -15.34
N HIS A 284 -7.59 -13.23 -14.50
CA HIS A 284 -8.57 -12.25 -14.92
C HIS A 284 -7.83 -10.95 -15.26
N ALA A 285 -7.85 -10.57 -16.55
CA ALA A 285 -7.18 -9.36 -17.04
C ALA A 285 -8.22 -8.39 -17.60
N GLY A 286 -8.36 -7.23 -16.97
CA GLY A 286 -9.35 -6.22 -17.35
C GLY A 286 -8.81 -4.80 -17.33
N GLY A 287 -9.09 -4.00 -18.39
CA GLY A 287 -8.75 -2.57 -18.42
C GLY A 287 -7.25 -2.26 -18.39
N ASN A 288 -6.38 -3.21 -18.71
CA ASN A 288 -4.95 -2.99 -18.83
C ASN A 288 -4.61 -2.35 -20.19
N TYR A 289 -3.62 -1.47 -20.19
CA TYR A 289 -3.14 -0.77 -21.39
C TYR A 289 -1.65 -0.99 -21.59
N VAL A 290 -1.22 -1.02 -22.84
CA VAL A 290 0.19 -1.03 -23.23
C VAL A 290 0.48 0.13 -24.19
N ASP A 291 1.49 0.92 -23.84
CA ASP A 291 2.07 1.96 -24.68
C ASP A 291 3.41 1.47 -25.21
N SER A 292 3.50 1.29 -26.52
CA SER A 292 4.67 0.65 -27.15
C SER A 292 5.45 1.58 -28.06
N ASN A 293 4.97 2.79 -28.32
CA ASN A 293 5.52 3.65 -29.37
C ASN A 293 6.64 4.59 -28.91
N ARG A 294 6.85 4.75 -27.60
CA ARG A 294 7.92 5.56 -26.98
C ARG A 294 7.92 7.02 -27.45
N ASN A 295 6.74 7.58 -27.78
CA ASN A 295 6.61 8.94 -28.30
C ASN A 295 6.49 10.01 -27.19
N GLY A 296 6.45 9.60 -25.91
CA GLY A 296 6.26 10.46 -24.75
C GLY A 296 4.81 10.91 -24.51
N ALA A 297 3.87 10.48 -25.35
CA ALA A 297 2.44 10.69 -25.12
C ALA A 297 1.83 9.48 -24.41
N LEU A 298 0.82 9.69 -23.61
CA LEU A 298 0.06 8.61 -22.96
C LEU A 298 -1.08 8.17 -23.89
N ASP A 299 -0.73 7.44 -24.97
CA ASP A 299 -1.65 7.03 -26.03
C ASP A 299 -1.71 5.51 -26.25
N GLY A 300 -1.36 4.73 -25.22
CA GLY A 300 -1.38 3.26 -25.25
C GLY A 300 -2.76 2.69 -25.60
N VAL A 301 -2.72 1.44 -26.03
CA VAL A 301 -3.90 0.68 -26.46
C VAL A 301 -4.24 -0.42 -25.44
N PRO A 302 -5.50 -0.90 -25.41
CA PRO A 302 -5.85 -2.03 -24.54
C PRO A 302 -5.00 -3.26 -24.80
N VAL A 303 -4.56 -3.93 -23.74
CA VAL A 303 -3.92 -5.24 -23.82
C VAL A 303 -4.92 -6.25 -24.36
N THR A 304 -4.52 -7.00 -25.38
CA THR A 304 -5.34 -8.06 -26.00
C THR A 304 -5.13 -9.41 -25.32
N THR A 305 -6.10 -10.31 -25.43
CA THR A 305 -5.96 -11.69 -24.92
C THR A 305 -4.74 -12.41 -25.51
N ALA A 306 -4.41 -12.17 -26.78
CA ALA A 306 -3.23 -12.75 -27.41
C ALA A 306 -1.91 -12.32 -26.75
N GLN A 307 -1.86 -11.14 -26.14
CA GLN A 307 -0.68 -10.65 -25.43
C GLN A 307 -0.49 -11.27 -24.04
N LEU A 308 -1.53 -11.93 -23.50
CA LEU A 308 -1.43 -12.69 -22.24
C LEU A 308 -0.72 -14.05 -22.42
N GLY A 309 -0.51 -14.50 -23.64
CA GLY A 309 0.21 -15.75 -23.92
C GLY A 309 -0.60 -17.03 -23.65
N ASP A 310 0.08 -18.10 -23.24
CA ASP A 310 -0.51 -19.44 -23.05
C ASP A 310 -1.00 -19.64 -21.60
N VAL A 311 -2.00 -18.84 -21.19
CA VAL A 311 -2.61 -18.87 -19.86
C VAL A 311 -4.10 -19.18 -19.94
N VAL A 312 -4.70 -19.51 -18.81
CA VAL A 312 -6.17 -19.64 -18.71
C VAL A 312 -6.75 -18.26 -18.36
N VAL A 313 -7.51 -17.69 -19.30
CA VAL A 313 -8.16 -16.39 -19.11
C VAL A 313 -9.52 -16.58 -18.46
N GLU A 314 -9.70 -16.04 -17.28
CA GLU A 314 -10.95 -16.10 -16.51
C GLU A 314 -11.88 -14.94 -16.88
N PRO A 315 -13.17 -15.21 -17.19
CA PRO A 315 -14.10 -14.18 -17.61
C PRO A 315 -14.53 -13.23 -16.49
N VAL A 316 -14.39 -13.65 -15.24
CA VAL A 316 -14.74 -12.85 -14.04
C VAL A 316 -13.57 -12.81 -13.08
N PRO A 317 -13.41 -11.72 -12.30
CA PRO A 317 -12.34 -11.66 -11.32
C PRO A 317 -12.52 -12.70 -10.21
N PHE A 318 -11.39 -13.21 -9.70
CA PHE A 318 -11.39 -14.04 -8.50
C PHE A 318 -11.93 -13.25 -7.30
N ALA A 319 -12.64 -13.92 -6.41
CA ALA A 319 -13.25 -13.34 -5.21
C ALA A 319 -12.18 -13.04 -4.13
N PHE A 320 -11.29 -12.11 -4.41
CA PHE A 320 -10.27 -11.59 -3.48
C PHE A 320 -10.81 -10.40 -2.67
N PRO A 321 -10.09 -9.93 -1.64
CA PRO A 321 -10.50 -8.74 -0.89
C PRO A 321 -10.77 -7.56 -1.82
N PRO A 322 -11.90 -6.87 -1.69
CA PRO A 322 -12.27 -5.77 -2.60
C PRO A 322 -11.29 -4.60 -2.47
N ILE A 323 -10.92 -4.04 -3.62
CA ILE A 323 -10.10 -2.84 -3.72
C ILE A 323 -10.73 -1.88 -4.74
N PRO A 324 -10.59 -0.56 -4.60
CA PRO A 324 -11.04 0.38 -5.61
C PRO A 324 -10.31 0.17 -6.94
N VAL A 325 -11.04 0.18 -8.04
CA VAL A 325 -10.47 0.03 -9.39
C VAL A 325 -10.76 1.29 -10.19
N GLY A 326 -9.69 1.95 -10.65
CA GLY A 326 -9.75 3.07 -11.59
C GLY A 326 -9.33 2.65 -13.01
N THR A 327 -9.35 3.59 -13.94
CA THR A 327 -8.77 3.38 -15.27
C THR A 327 -7.24 3.37 -15.20
N ALA A 328 -6.55 2.71 -16.14
CA ALA A 328 -5.10 2.68 -16.22
C ALA A 328 -4.49 4.10 -16.32
N ALA A 329 -5.14 5.01 -17.07
CA ALA A 329 -4.69 6.41 -17.18
C ALA A 329 -4.81 7.15 -15.83
N ALA A 330 -5.95 7.03 -15.14
CA ALA A 330 -6.12 7.64 -13.82
C ALA A 330 -5.15 7.06 -12.78
N ALA A 331 -4.83 5.77 -12.86
CA ALA A 331 -3.83 5.13 -12.03
C ALA A 331 -2.44 5.76 -12.24
N ARG A 332 -2.03 5.97 -13.49
CA ARG A 332 -0.76 6.64 -13.82
C ARG A 332 -0.71 8.06 -13.24
N ASP A 333 -1.77 8.84 -13.36
CA ASP A 333 -1.81 10.21 -12.83
C ASP A 333 -1.76 10.24 -11.30
N THR A 334 -2.43 9.28 -10.65
CA THR A 334 -2.33 9.09 -9.19
C THR A 334 -0.90 8.74 -8.78
N ILE A 335 -0.27 7.78 -9.44
CA ILE A 335 1.10 7.34 -9.14
C ILE A 335 2.10 8.49 -9.27
N VAL A 336 2.00 9.32 -10.30
CA VAL A 336 2.85 10.51 -10.47
C VAL A 336 2.78 11.43 -9.25
N THR A 337 1.61 11.56 -8.64
CA THR A 337 1.41 12.45 -7.49
C THR A 337 1.71 11.79 -6.15
N THR A 338 1.34 10.53 -5.96
CA THR A 338 1.29 9.90 -4.62
C THR A 338 2.30 8.79 -4.38
N ALA A 339 2.82 8.10 -5.40
CA ALA A 339 3.68 6.95 -5.17
C ALA A 339 5.02 7.29 -4.50
N GLY A 340 5.52 6.33 -3.72
CA GLY A 340 6.76 6.46 -2.97
C GLY A 340 6.62 7.22 -1.65
N ALA A 341 7.73 7.57 -1.01
CA ALA A 341 7.76 8.41 0.18
C ALA A 341 7.40 9.87 -0.17
N SER A 342 6.19 10.07 -0.66
CA SER A 342 5.73 11.25 -1.39
C SER A 342 5.52 12.50 -0.55
N LEU A 343 5.49 12.40 0.78
CA LEU A 343 5.46 13.60 1.65
C LEU A 343 6.66 14.51 1.40
N HIS A 344 7.83 13.90 1.17
CA HIS A 344 9.07 14.61 0.87
C HIS A 344 9.92 13.74 -0.07
N ARG A 345 9.58 13.69 -1.37
CA ARG A 345 10.37 12.93 -2.33
C ARG A 345 11.82 13.42 -2.36
N ASP A 346 12.77 12.49 -2.24
CA ASP A 346 14.18 12.79 -2.45
C ASP A 346 14.50 12.96 -3.96
N ALA A 347 15.72 13.37 -4.29
CA ALA A 347 16.09 13.59 -5.69
C ALA A 347 16.01 12.31 -6.54
N THR A 348 16.14 11.14 -5.95
CA THR A 348 15.97 9.86 -6.66
C THR A 348 14.52 9.66 -7.05
N ASP A 349 13.57 9.80 -6.10
CA ASP A 349 12.15 9.65 -6.38
C ASP A 349 11.64 10.73 -7.35
N LEU A 350 12.10 11.98 -7.20
CA LEU A 350 11.76 13.06 -8.12
C LEU A 350 12.21 12.75 -9.55
N ARG A 351 13.42 12.21 -9.72
CA ARG A 351 13.94 11.81 -11.02
C ARG A 351 13.15 10.65 -11.62
N LEU A 352 12.83 9.61 -10.83
CA LEU A 352 12.04 8.48 -11.31
C LEU A 352 10.65 8.94 -11.80
N ILE A 353 9.98 9.79 -11.06
CA ILE A 353 8.70 10.37 -11.51
C ILE A 353 8.88 11.23 -12.77
N ASP A 354 9.97 11.98 -12.88
CA ASP A 354 10.28 12.79 -14.07
C ASP A 354 10.58 11.90 -15.29
N ASP A 355 11.30 10.80 -15.09
CA ASP A 355 11.59 9.80 -16.12
C ASP A 355 10.30 9.17 -16.66
N LEU A 356 9.37 8.75 -15.79
CA LEU A 356 8.04 8.25 -16.18
C LEU A 356 7.26 9.30 -16.98
N VAL A 357 7.27 10.56 -16.55
CA VAL A 357 6.51 11.64 -17.20
C VAL A 357 7.09 12.00 -18.56
N LYS A 358 8.41 12.01 -18.70
CA LYS A 358 9.12 12.41 -19.94
C LYS A 358 9.43 11.26 -20.87
N GLY A 359 9.26 10.02 -20.46
CA GLY A 359 9.64 8.86 -21.25
C GLY A 359 11.17 8.67 -21.32
N THR A 360 11.89 9.00 -20.26
CA THR A 360 13.38 8.99 -20.18
C THR A 360 13.89 7.95 -19.17
N GLY A 361 15.17 8.01 -18.84
CA GLY A 361 15.82 7.09 -17.91
C GLY A 361 16.40 5.85 -18.57
N LYS A 362 16.87 4.90 -17.77
CA LYS A 362 17.51 3.66 -18.25
C LYS A 362 17.75 2.67 -17.12
N LEU A 363 18.00 1.40 -17.48
CA LEU A 363 18.57 0.41 -16.55
C LEU A 363 19.99 0.83 -16.14
N ILE A 364 20.32 0.60 -14.87
CA ILE A 364 21.63 0.95 -14.29
C ILE A 364 22.27 -0.25 -13.58
N SER A 365 23.59 -0.22 -13.42
CA SER A 365 24.36 -1.19 -12.64
C SER A 365 25.00 -0.58 -11.39
N ASP A 366 24.99 0.75 -11.32
CA ASP A 366 25.54 1.54 -10.22
C ASP A 366 24.66 2.77 -10.01
N PRO A 367 24.22 3.09 -8.79
CA PRO A 367 23.49 4.31 -8.50
C PRO A 367 24.15 5.60 -9.04
N ALA A 368 25.47 5.64 -9.11
CA ALA A 368 26.20 6.79 -9.65
C ALA A 368 25.85 7.11 -11.10
N GLN A 369 25.37 6.14 -11.88
CA GLN A 369 24.92 6.34 -13.27
C GLN A 369 23.60 7.14 -13.39
N ALA A 370 22.92 7.31 -12.25
CA ALA A 370 21.65 8.02 -12.14
C ALA A 370 21.66 9.09 -11.04
N GLY A 371 22.81 9.74 -10.81
CA GLY A 371 22.98 10.80 -9.82
C GLY A 371 23.47 10.33 -8.44
N GLY A 372 23.51 9.03 -8.19
CA GLY A 372 24.03 8.46 -6.94
C GLY A 372 23.17 8.76 -5.70
N TRP A 373 23.84 8.76 -4.57
CA TRP A 373 23.23 9.04 -3.27
C TRP A 373 22.99 10.55 -3.13
N ALA A 374 21.76 10.99 -3.32
CA ALA A 374 21.38 12.37 -3.07
C ALA A 374 21.47 12.71 -1.56
N GLY A 375 21.67 13.98 -1.22
CA GLY A 375 21.56 14.43 0.16
C GLY A 375 20.13 14.19 0.66
N LEU A 376 20.01 13.79 1.92
CA LEU A 376 18.74 13.67 2.62
C LEU A 376 18.85 14.49 3.91
N ALA A 377 18.34 15.72 3.86
CA ALA A 377 18.48 16.64 4.97
C ALA A 377 17.54 16.21 6.13
N GLY A 378 18.08 16.11 7.31
CA GLY A 378 17.31 15.95 8.54
C GLY A 378 16.59 17.25 8.94
N GLY A 379 15.86 17.18 10.02
CA GLY A 379 15.13 18.31 10.61
C GLY A 379 15.07 18.14 12.13
N THR A 380 14.31 19.02 12.77
CA THR A 380 14.02 18.94 14.20
C THR A 380 12.62 18.39 14.39
N ALA A 381 12.49 17.33 15.18
CA ALA A 381 11.19 16.81 15.57
C ALA A 381 10.41 17.84 16.40
N PRO A 382 9.09 17.89 16.33
CA PRO A 382 8.27 18.65 17.26
C PRO A 382 8.50 18.21 18.72
N ALA A 383 8.20 19.10 19.67
CA ALA A 383 8.23 18.75 21.08
C ALA A 383 7.14 17.73 21.42
N ASP A 384 7.53 16.70 22.15
CA ASP A 384 6.69 15.61 22.67
C ASP A 384 7.19 15.34 24.09
N THR A 385 6.48 15.89 25.09
CA THR A 385 6.96 16.00 26.46
C THR A 385 6.89 14.65 27.19
N ASP A 386 5.84 13.88 26.99
CA ASP A 386 5.62 12.59 27.66
C ASP A 386 6.06 11.38 26.81
N ARG A 387 6.49 11.63 25.55
CA ARG A 387 7.09 10.66 24.63
C ARG A 387 6.12 9.54 24.21
N ASP A 388 4.87 9.89 24.03
CA ASP A 388 3.85 8.96 23.53
C ASP A 388 3.76 8.93 21.98
N GLY A 389 4.59 9.75 21.31
CA GLY A 389 4.70 9.85 19.86
C GLY A 389 3.82 10.90 19.23
N MET A 390 3.04 11.62 20.02
CA MET A 390 2.22 12.76 19.59
C MET A 390 2.89 14.07 20.01
N PRO A 391 3.00 15.07 19.13
CA PRO A 391 3.52 16.37 19.54
C PRO A 391 2.60 17.12 20.50
N ASP A 392 3.16 17.76 21.52
CA ASP A 392 2.47 18.62 22.49
C ASP A 392 1.43 19.56 21.84
N GLN A 393 1.78 20.14 20.69
CA GLN A 393 0.89 21.06 19.98
C GLN A 393 -0.35 20.35 19.43
N TRP A 394 -0.15 19.13 18.88
CA TRP A 394 -1.25 18.34 18.33
C TRP A 394 -2.19 17.89 19.45
N GLU A 395 -1.64 17.43 20.58
CA GLU A 395 -2.40 16.98 21.73
C GLU A 395 -3.28 18.09 22.29
N ARG A 396 -2.72 19.28 22.55
CA ARG A 396 -3.50 20.45 23.00
C ARG A 396 -4.60 20.82 22.02
N ALA A 397 -4.35 20.72 20.71
CA ALA A 397 -5.33 21.01 19.69
C ALA A 397 -6.47 19.97 19.62
N ASN A 398 -6.22 18.75 20.10
CA ASN A 398 -7.18 17.64 20.14
C ASN A 398 -7.76 17.37 21.54
N GLY A 399 -7.44 18.22 22.53
CA GLY A 399 -7.99 18.12 23.89
C GLY A 399 -7.36 17.02 24.73
N LEU A 400 -6.10 16.65 24.41
CA LEU A 400 -5.27 15.68 25.13
C LEU A 400 -4.27 16.42 26.05
N ASP A 401 -3.65 15.68 26.97
CA ASP A 401 -2.70 16.24 27.94
C ASP A 401 -1.25 15.87 27.55
N PRO A 402 -0.41 16.83 27.11
CA PRO A 402 1.00 16.59 26.75
C PRO A 402 1.90 16.04 27.86
N ALA A 403 1.37 15.75 29.02
CA ALA A 403 2.08 15.16 30.16
C ALA A 403 1.51 13.77 30.56
N ASP A 404 0.54 13.24 29.81
CA ASP A 404 -0.11 11.94 30.08
C ASP A 404 0.07 10.97 28.91
N ALA A 405 1.20 10.28 28.83
CA ALA A 405 1.48 9.28 27.79
C ALA A 405 0.44 8.13 27.69
N ALA A 406 -0.49 8.01 28.62
CA ALA A 406 -1.52 6.97 28.56
C ALA A 406 -2.63 7.33 27.57
N ASP A 407 -2.85 8.59 27.28
CA ASP A 407 -3.91 9.03 26.38
C ASP A 407 -3.59 8.71 24.89
N GLY A 408 -2.33 8.48 24.53
CA GLY A 408 -1.90 8.03 23.22
C GLY A 408 -2.54 6.72 22.78
N ASN A 409 -2.76 5.79 23.71
CA ASN A 409 -3.44 4.53 23.46
C ASN A 409 -4.96 4.59 23.66
N ALA A 410 -5.51 5.72 24.12
CA ALA A 410 -6.96 5.88 24.25
C ALA A 410 -7.64 5.88 22.87
N THR A 411 -8.76 5.18 22.77
CA THR A 411 -9.47 5.00 21.50
C THR A 411 -10.28 6.26 21.15
N GLY A 412 -10.03 6.80 19.98
CA GLY A 412 -10.80 7.90 19.40
C GLY A 412 -12.18 7.48 18.88
N ALA A 413 -12.98 8.45 18.45
CA ALA A 413 -14.34 8.21 17.97
C ALA A 413 -14.40 7.37 16.66
N ASP A 414 -13.31 7.33 15.89
CA ASP A 414 -13.14 6.55 14.66
C ASP A 414 -12.64 5.12 14.92
N GLY A 415 -12.41 4.75 16.18
CA GLY A 415 -11.94 3.43 16.61
C GLY A 415 -10.41 3.29 16.64
N TYR A 416 -9.64 4.24 16.09
CA TYR A 416 -8.18 4.21 16.17
C TYR A 416 -7.68 4.79 17.50
N PRO A 417 -6.56 4.29 18.06
CA PRO A 417 -5.84 4.97 19.14
C PRO A 417 -5.42 6.40 18.74
N ASN A 418 -5.32 7.31 19.70
CA ASN A 418 -4.96 8.69 19.41
C ASN A 418 -3.62 8.83 18.69
N ILE A 419 -2.61 8.04 19.05
CA ILE A 419 -1.34 7.99 18.31
C ILE A 419 -1.56 7.63 16.83
N GLU A 420 -2.38 6.64 16.50
CA GLU A 420 -2.66 6.28 15.11
C GLU A 420 -3.47 7.38 14.39
N ARG A 421 -4.37 8.08 15.09
CA ARG A 421 -5.07 9.25 14.54
C ARG A 421 -4.11 10.38 14.20
N TYR A 422 -3.12 10.65 15.07
CA TYR A 422 -2.04 11.57 14.76
C TYR A 422 -1.27 11.14 13.51
N LEU A 423 -0.79 9.89 13.48
CA LEU A 423 -0.02 9.35 12.35
C LEU A 423 -0.81 9.40 11.03
N ASN A 424 -2.11 9.11 11.07
CA ASN A 424 -2.99 9.17 9.90
C ASN A 424 -3.25 10.61 9.45
N GLY A 425 -3.28 11.57 10.38
CA GLY A 425 -3.44 13.00 10.09
C GLY A 425 -2.21 13.67 9.48
N LEU A 426 -1.03 13.01 9.48
CA LEU A 426 0.19 13.53 8.84
C LEU A 426 0.20 13.33 7.32
N VAL A 427 -0.72 12.53 6.80
CA VAL A 427 -0.76 12.14 5.39
C VAL A 427 -2.06 12.61 4.73
N PRO A 428 -2.04 12.92 3.40
CA PRO A 428 -3.22 13.41 2.70
C PRO A 428 -4.34 12.38 2.56
#